data_90aa2c42d418257ac762d4264479f8d8
#
_entry.id   90aa2c42d418257ac762d4264479f8d8
#
_cell.length_a   1.000
_cell.length_b   1.000
_cell.length_c   1.000
_cell.angle_alpha   90.00
_cell.angle_beta   90.00
_cell.angle_gamma   90.00
#
_symmetry.space_group_name_H-M   'P 1'
#
loop_
_entity.id
_entity.type
_entity.pdbx_description
1 polymer ?
#
loop_
_entity_poly.entity_id
_entity_poly.type
_entity_poly.pdbx_seq_one_letter_code
_entity_poly.pdbx_strand_id
1 'polypeptide(L)'
;SRKWKAVLTEFHLKSYPCRKYARHFLKQEPGPFMGLEAMGFTALGQSFPGKEWKGQTIRNYKEQRDIPSVQGTSRLSVHLRFGTISIRQLAAEAGGLNETFLNELIWRDFYQMILWHFPQVVGQAFKPEYDRIKWRNNEKEFAAWCAGNTGYPIVDAGMRELNSTGFMHNRVRMIVASFLTKHLLIDWRWGEAWFAK
;
A
#
# COMPACT_ATOMS: atom_id res chain seq x y z
N SER A 1 -1.95 -18.23 -5.84
CA SER A 1 -0.87 -17.80 -6.77
C SER A 1 -0.72 -18.68 -8.02
N ARG A 2 -0.83 -20.02 -7.97
CA ARG A 2 -0.67 -20.91 -9.15
C ARG A 2 -1.58 -20.52 -10.33
N LYS A 3 -2.89 -20.36 -10.09
CA LYS A 3 -3.85 -19.95 -11.15
C LYS A 3 -3.51 -18.57 -11.73
N TRP A 4 -3.14 -17.62 -10.88
CA TRP A 4 -2.71 -16.28 -11.30
C TRP A 4 -1.48 -16.30 -12.20
N LYS A 5 -0.47 -17.10 -11.85
CA LYS A 5 0.74 -17.24 -12.68
C LYS A 5 0.44 -17.85 -14.04
N ALA A 6 -0.45 -18.84 -14.12
CA ALA A 6 -0.90 -19.39 -15.39
C ALA A 6 -1.60 -18.33 -16.26
N VAL A 7 -2.51 -17.54 -15.66
CA VAL A 7 -3.20 -16.44 -16.36
C VAL A 7 -2.20 -15.37 -16.83
N LEU A 8 -1.20 -15.01 -16.02
CA LEU A 8 -0.18 -14.03 -16.40
C LEU A 8 0.69 -14.48 -17.58
N THR A 9 0.89 -15.79 -17.78
CA THR A 9 1.59 -16.33 -18.94
C THR A 9 0.73 -16.30 -20.21
N GLU A 10 -0.58 -16.48 -20.10
CA GLU A 10 -1.52 -16.39 -21.24
C GLU A 10 -1.84 -14.93 -21.61
N PHE A 11 -2.17 -14.10 -20.63
CA PHE A 11 -2.44 -12.67 -20.81
C PHE A 11 -1.15 -11.88 -20.69
N HIS A 12 -0.36 -11.92 -21.70
CA HIS A 12 0.89 -11.20 -21.84
C HIS A 12 0.96 -9.92 -20.99
N LEU A 13 1.93 -9.83 -20.08
CA LEU A 13 2.34 -8.62 -19.40
C LEU A 13 2.90 -7.59 -20.40
N LYS A 14 2.16 -7.33 -21.49
CA LYS A 14 2.59 -6.38 -22.52
C LYS A 14 2.28 -4.96 -22.09
N SER A 15 3.28 -4.14 -22.22
CA SER A 15 3.06 -2.68 -22.27
C SER A 15 2.24 -2.35 -23.53
N TYR A 16 1.28 -1.44 -23.39
CA TYR A 16 0.50 -0.91 -24.52
C TYR A 16 0.89 0.55 -24.77
N PRO A 17 2.00 0.82 -25.48
CA PRO A 17 2.47 2.17 -25.69
C PRO A 17 1.50 2.95 -26.60
N CYS A 18 1.04 4.09 -26.10
CA CYS A 18 0.09 4.95 -26.83
C CYS A 18 0.75 5.74 -27.98
N ARG A 19 2.09 5.85 -28.01
CA ARG A 19 2.82 6.68 -29.00
C ARG A 19 2.43 6.40 -30.45
N LYS A 20 2.24 5.12 -30.82
CA LYS A 20 1.83 4.74 -32.17
C LYS A 20 0.45 5.22 -32.58
N TYR A 21 -0.37 5.60 -31.59
CA TYR A 21 -1.73 6.11 -31.79
C TYR A 21 -1.82 7.64 -31.65
N ALA A 22 -0.71 8.34 -31.39
CA ALA A 22 -0.69 9.78 -31.16
C ALA A 22 -1.30 10.58 -32.35
N ARG A 23 -1.22 10.05 -33.57
CA ARG A 23 -1.85 10.64 -34.78
C ARG A 23 -3.39 10.67 -34.71
N HIS A 24 -3.99 9.86 -33.85
CA HIS A 24 -5.46 9.77 -33.68
C HIS A 24 -5.97 10.66 -32.54
N PHE A 25 -5.07 11.28 -31.77
CA PHE A 25 -5.48 12.24 -30.75
C PHE A 25 -5.88 13.56 -31.37
N LEU A 26 -6.81 14.25 -30.72
CA LEU A 26 -7.21 15.58 -31.10
C LEU A 26 -6.00 16.52 -31.12
N LYS A 27 -5.75 17.16 -32.25
CA LYS A 27 -4.71 18.17 -32.37
C LYS A 27 -5.33 19.50 -31.97
N GLN A 28 -5.13 19.89 -30.74
CA GLN A 28 -5.57 21.16 -30.18
C GLN A 28 -4.36 21.86 -29.56
N GLU A 29 -4.29 23.18 -29.74
CA GLU A 29 -3.29 23.98 -29.03
C GLU A 29 -3.49 23.81 -27.53
N PRO A 30 -2.39 23.55 -26.76
CA PRO A 30 -2.49 23.37 -25.32
C PRO A 30 -3.01 24.67 -24.69
N GLY A 31 -4.18 24.61 -24.10
CA GLY A 31 -4.70 25.67 -23.25
C GLY A 31 -3.93 25.75 -21.91
N PRO A 32 -4.11 26.83 -21.16
CA PRO A 32 -3.50 26.94 -19.84
C PRO A 32 -3.97 25.79 -18.94
N PHE A 33 -3.01 25.06 -18.37
CA PHE A 33 -3.32 23.98 -17.44
C PHE A 33 -3.70 24.57 -16.09
N MET A 34 -4.83 24.17 -15.53
CA MET A 34 -5.24 24.62 -14.22
C MET A 34 -4.24 24.09 -13.16
N GLY A 35 -3.64 24.99 -12.39
CA GLY A 35 -2.72 24.63 -11.31
C GLY A 35 -3.45 23.94 -10.15
N LEU A 36 -2.74 23.16 -9.36
CA LEU A 36 -3.29 22.44 -8.22
C LEU A 36 -3.96 23.36 -7.20
N GLU A 37 -3.40 24.55 -6.96
CA GLU A 37 -3.98 25.56 -6.08
C GLU A 37 -5.35 26.05 -6.55
N ALA A 38 -5.50 26.28 -7.85
CA ALA A 38 -6.78 26.66 -8.45
C ALA A 38 -7.83 25.53 -8.36
N MET A 39 -7.38 24.28 -8.21
CA MET A 39 -8.22 23.11 -7.98
C MET A 39 -8.50 22.89 -6.47
N GLY A 40 -8.03 23.78 -5.58
CA GLY A 40 -8.23 23.69 -4.14
C GLY A 40 -7.26 22.78 -3.38
N PHE A 41 -6.16 22.36 -4.01
CA PHE A 41 -5.12 21.58 -3.34
C PHE A 41 -4.09 22.49 -2.69
N THR A 42 -3.73 22.17 -1.46
CA THR A 42 -2.66 22.85 -0.72
C THR A 42 -1.42 21.94 -0.68
N ALA A 43 -0.26 22.52 -0.95
CA ALA A 43 1.00 21.79 -0.85
C ALA A 43 1.27 21.40 0.63
N LEU A 44 1.46 20.12 0.90
CA LEU A 44 1.71 19.60 2.25
C LEU A 44 3.18 19.65 2.67
N GLY A 45 4.09 20.06 1.79
CA GLY A 45 5.53 20.07 2.08
C GLY A 45 6.17 18.69 2.27
N GLN A 46 5.42 17.62 2.03
CA GLN A 46 5.92 16.25 2.15
C GLN A 46 6.51 15.79 0.82
N SER A 47 7.69 15.14 0.89
CA SER A 47 8.30 14.49 -0.26
C SER A 47 7.89 13.01 -0.30
N PHE A 48 7.47 12.54 -1.47
CA PHE A 48 7.21 11.12 -1.70
C PHE A 48 8.49 10.42 -2.19
N PRO A 49 8.64 9.11 -1.94
CA PRO A 49 9.71 8.31 -2.53
C PRO A 49 9.73 8.46 -4.06
N GLY A 50 10.92 8.43 -4.65
CA GLY A 50 11.05 8.40 -6.10
C GLY A 50 10.42 7.14 -6.69
N LYS A 51 9.97 7.21 -7.94
CA LYS A 51 9.37 6.07 -8.67
C LYS A 51 10.41 5.11 -9.25
N GLU A 52 11.68 5.45 -9.11
CA GLU A 52 12.78 4.59 -9.55
C GLU A 52 13.00 3.46 -8.56
N TRP A 53 13.11 2.26 -9.06
CA TRP A 53 13.39 1.09 -8.25
C TRP A 53 14.70 0.43 -8.69
N LYS A 54 15.45 -0.03 -7.70
CA LYS A 54 16.74 -0.67 -7.93
C LYS A 54 16.52 -2.17 -8.14
N GLY A 55 16.97 -2.70 -9.25
CA GLY A 55 16.88 -4.14 -9.53
C GLY A 55 17.51 -5.00 -8.42
N GLN A 56 18.54 -4.50 -7.75
CA GLN A 56 19.15 -5.19 -6.63
C GLN A 56 18.22 -5.33 -5.41
N THR A 57 17.41 -4.32 -5.09
CA THR A 57 16.41 -4.41 -4.02
C THR A 57 15.39 -5.50 -4.31
N ILE A 58 14.96 -5.65 -5.57
CA ILE A 58 14.05 -6.72 -5.95
C ILE A 58 14.74 -8.09 -5.88
N ARG A 59 15.98 -8.23 -6.33
CA ARG A 59 16.73 -9.50 -6.25
C ARG A 59 16.86 -9.98 -4.82
N ASN A 60 17.15 -9.10 -3.87
CA ASN A 60 17.36 -9.42 -2.46
C ASN A 60 16.05 -9.40 -1.64
N TYR A 61 14.90 -9.19 -2.30
CA TYR A 61 13.63 -8.95 -1.62
C TYR A 61 13.25 -10.09 -0.67
N LYS A 62 13.40 -11.34 -1.07
CA LYS A 62 13.05 -12.50 -0.27
C LYS A 62 13.79 -12.55 1.07
N GLU A 63 15.07 -12.21 1.06
CA GLU A 63 15.96 -12.27 2.22
C GLU A 63 15.81 -11.04 3.14
N GLN A 64 15.44 -9.88 2.57
CA GLN A 64 15.48 -8.60 3.26
C GLN A 64 14.11 -8.04 3.65
N ARG A 65 13.03 -8.48 2.99
CA ARG A 65 11.68 -7.92 3.16
C ARG A 65 11.15 -7.95 4.59
N ASP A 66 11.60 -8.87 5.40
CA ASP A 66 11.11 -9.08 6.77
C ASP A 66 11.97 -8.42 7.85
N ILE A 67 13.04 -7.72 7.46
CA ILE A 67 13.98 -7.07 8.36
C ILE A 67 13.75 -5.56 8.35
N PRO A 68 13.09 -4.97 9.37
CA PRO A 68 12.74 -3.55 9.40
C PRO A 68 13.94 -2.60 9.34
N SER A 69 15.11 -3.02 9.86
CA SER A 69 16.35 -2.22 9.88
C SER A 69 17.05 -2.15 8.52
N VAL A 70 16.62 -2.96 7.53
CA VAL A 70 17.22 -3.01 6.20
C VAL A 70 16.30 -2.34 5.18
N GLN A 71 16.87 -1.58 4.26
CA GLN A 71 16.14 -0.99 3.14
C GLN A 71 15.84 -2.04 2.06
N GLY A 72 15.12 -3.10 2.44
CA GLY A 72 14.80 -4.28 1.61
C GLY A 72 13.48 -4.19 0.86
N THR A 73 12.77 -3.05 0.91
CA THR A 73 11.48 -2.85 0.23
C THR A 73 11.58 -1.80 -0.86
N SER A 74 10.76 -1.92 -1.90
CA SER A 74 10.79 -1.02 -3.06
C SER A 74 10.21 0.37 -2.80
N ARG A 75 9.38 0.53 -1.76
CA ARG A 75 8.60 1.76 -1.44
C ARG A 75 7.73 2.27 -2.60
N LEU A 76 7.32 1.40 -3.52
CA LEU A 76 6.53 1.74 -4.70
C LEU A 76 5.02 1.82 -4.46
N SER A 77 4.55 1.63 -3.23
CA SER A 77 3.11 1.54 -2.91
C SER A 77 2.34 2.78 -3.37
N VAL A 78 2.86 3.98 -3.12
CA VAL A 78 2.23 5.24 -3.55
C VAL A 78 2.13 5.34 -5.07
N HIS A 79 3.21 4.96 -5.78
CA HIS A 79 3.25 4.99 -7.24
C HIS A 79 2.31 3.97 -7.86
N LEU A 80 2.18 2.79 -7.27
CA LEU A 80 1.21 1.77 -7.68
C LEU A 80 -0.23 2.18 -7.36
N ARG A 81 -0.45 2.92 -6.26
CA ARG A 81 -1.76 3.44 -5.89
C ARG A 81 -2.27 4.45 -6.91
N PHE A 82 -1.42 5.39 -7.31
CA PHE A 82 -1.77 6.47 -8.23
C PHE A 82 -1.47 6.16 -9.72
N GLY A 83 -0.98 4.95 -10.02
CA GLY A 83 -0.73 4.54 -11.41
C GLY A 83 0.42 5.31 -12.08
N THR A 84 1.31 5.95 -11.33
CA THR A 84 2.48 6.65 -11.88
C THR A 84 3.58 5.69 -12.33
N ILE A 85 3.46 4.41 -11.97
CA ILE A 85 4.22 3.28 -12.47
C ILE A 85 3.25 2.23 -12.99
N SER A 86 3.57 1.64 -14.15
CA SER A 86 2.78 0.54 -14.71
C SER A 86 2.98 -0.74 -13.92
N ILE A 87 1.90 -1.27 -13.33
CA ILE A 87 1.92 -2.58 -12.66
C ILE A 87 2.33 -3.71 -13.61
N ARG A 88 1.95 -3.64 -14.89
CA ARG A 88 2.31 -4.65 -15.90
C ARG A 88 3.80 -4.63 -16.20
N GLN A 89 4.38 -3.44 -16.36
CA GLN A 89 5.82 -3.30 -16.55
C GLN A 89 6.58 -3.84 -15.35
N LEU A 90 6.20 -3.43 -14.14
CA LEU A 90 6.85 -3.88 -12.92
C LEU A 90 6.74 -5.41 -12.75
N ALA A 91 5.59 -6.01 -13.03
CA ALA A 91 5.41 -7.46 -12.94
C ALA A 91 6.25 -8.22 -13.98
N ALA A 92 6.36 -7.70 -15.21
CA ALA A 92 7.21 -8.29 -16.25
C ALA A 92 8.69 -8.27 -15.84
N GLU A 93 9.17 -7.14 -15.34
CA GLU A 93 10.56 -6.98 -14.91
C GLU A 93 10.87 -7.79 -13.64
N ALA A 94 9.95 -7.75 -12.66
CA ALA A 94 10.11 -8.47 -11.40
C ALA A 94 10.02 -9.99 -11.54
N GLY A 95 9.22 -10.48 -12.48
CA GLY A 95 9.04 -11.92 -12.71
C GLY A 95 10.33 -12.65 -13.03
N GLY A 96 11.27 -11.98 -13.71
CA GLY A 96 12.59 -12.52 -14.01
C GLY A 96 13.63 -12.34 -12.90
N LEU A 97 13.33 -11.54 -11.86
CA LEU A 97 14.29 -11.20 -10.82
C LEU A 97 14.02 -11.90 -9.49
N ASN A 98 12.76 -11.89 -9.02
CA ASN A 98 12.39 -12.45 -7.72
C ASN A 98 10.92 -12.84 -7.67
N GLU A 99 10.67 -14.13 -7.54
CA GLU A 99 9.31 -14.69 -7.49
C GLU A 99 8.52 -14.20 -6.26
N THR A 100 9.20 -13.99 -5.12
CA THR A 100 8.55 -13.50 -3.90
C THR A 100 8.00 -12.09 -4.10
N PHE A 101 8.75 -11.22 -4.77
CA PHE A 101 8.27 -9.88 -5.10
C PHE A 101 7.08 -9.92 -6.07
N LEU A 102 7.11 -10.76 -7.08
CA LEU A 102 5.97 -10.98 -7.98
C LEU A 102 4.72 -11.44 -7.21
N ASN A 103 4.88 -12.33 -6.24
CA ASN A 103 3.77 -12.75 -5.39
C ASN A 103 3.14 -11.59 -4.60
N GLU A 104 3.91 -10.58 -4.17
CA GLU A 104 3.35 -9.40 -3.50
C GLU A 104 2.50 -8.54 -4.45
N LEU A 105 2.88 -8.45 -5.72
CA LEU A 105 2.05 -7.78 -6.73
C LEU A 105 0.74 -8.55 -6.98
N ILE A 106 0.79 -9.89 -6.96
CA ILE A 106 -0.39 -10.75 -7.04
C ILE A 106 -1.29 -10.57 -5.79
N TRP A 107 -0.72 -10.46 -4.59
CA TRP A 107 -1.48 -10.17 -3.37
C TRP A 107 -2.21 -8.83 -3.45
N ARG A 108 -1.57 -7.79 -3.98
CA ARG A 108 -2.20 -6.50 -4.20
C ARG A 108 -3.47 -6.63 -5.07
N ASP A 109 -3.38 -7.35 -6.16
CA ASP A 109 -4.47 -7.59 -7.09
C ASP A 109 -5.60 -8.43 -6.43
N PHE A 110 -5.22 -9.44 -5.66
CA PHE A 110 -6.15 -10.25 -4.88
C PHE A 110 -6.97 -9.41 -3.90
N TYR A 111 -6.35 -8.48 -3.15
CA TYR A 111 -7.08 -7.62 -2.23
C TYR A 111 -8.00 -6.62 -2.96
N GLN A 112 -7.62 -6.14 -4.13
CA GLN A 112 -8.52 -5.33 -4.96
C GLN A 112 -9.73 -6.12 -5.43
N MET A 113 -9.53 -7.39 -5.81
CA MET A 113 -10.62 -8.30 -6.16
C MET A 113 -11.55 -8.56 -4.97
N ILE A 114 -11.01 -8.72 -3.74
CA ILE A 114 -11.84 -8.85 -2.54
C ILE A 114 -12.73 -7.61 -2.35
N LEU A 115 -12.18 -6.41 -2.44
CA LEU A 115 -12.97 -5.18 -2.33
C LEU A 115 -14.02 -5.05 -3.43
N TRP A 116 -13.73 -5.52 -4.63
CA TRP A 116 -14.67 -5.50 -5.74
C TRP A 116 -15.87 -6.44 -5.53
N HIS A 117 -15.60 -7.67 -5.08
CA HIS A 117 -16.66 -8.69 -4.89
C HIS A 117 -17.36 -8.61 -3.53
N PHE A 118 -16.72 -8.03 -2.54
CA PHE A 118 -17.21 -7.92 -1.16
C PHE A 118 -17.08 -6.49 -0.64
N PRO A 119 -17.76 -5.49 -1.25
CA PRO A 119 -17.60 -4.08 -0.88
C PRO A 119 -17.98 -3.78 0.57
N GLN A 120 -18.81 -4.62 1.20
CA GLN A 120 -19.19 -4.49 2.62
C GLN A 120 -17.98 -4.55 3.56
N VAL A 121 -16.83 -5.14 3.15
CA VAL A 121 -15.65 -5.26 4.01
C VAL A 121 -14.98 -3.92 4.32
N VAL A 122 -15.38 -2.84 3.65
CA VAL A 122 -14.93 -1.48 4.00
C VAL A 122 -15.40 -1.07 5.40
N GLY A 123 -16.59 -1.50 5.82
CA GLY A 123 -17.16 -1.14 7.12
C GLY A 123 -17.53 -2.33 8.02
N GLN A 124 -17.46 -3.55 7.51
CA GLN A 124 -17.84 -4.77 8.21
C GLN A 124 -16.73 -5.80 8.16
N ALA A 125 -16.70 -6.71 9.14
CA ALA A 125 -15.78 -7.83 9.10
C ALA A 125 -16.10 -8.74 7.90
N PHE A 126 -15.07 -9.33 7.28
CA PHE A 126 -15.26 -10.29 6.17
C PHE A 126 -16.09 -11.48 6.60
N LYS A 127 -15.93 -11.95 7.84
CA LYS A 127 -16.77 -12.95 8.47
C LYS A 127 -17.69 -12.26 9.47
N PRO A 128 -19.05 -12.29 9.28
CA PRO A 128 -19.98 -11.53 10.10
C PRO A 128 -19.93 -11.85 11.60
N GLU A 129 -19.48 -13.07 11.98
CA GLU A 129 -19.33 -13.43 13.39
C GLU A 129 -18.32 -12.51 14.13
N TYR A 130 -17.35 -11.93 13.45
CA TYR A 130 -16.37 -11.03 14.06
C TYR A 130 -16.91 -9.62 14.32
N ASP A 131 -18.03 -9.25 13.72
CA ASP A 131 -18.73 -8.00 14.06
C ASP A 131 -19.42 -8.05 15.45
N ARG A 132 -19.53 -9.25 16.04
CA ARG A 132 -20.08 -9.44 17.40
C ARG A 132 -19.06 -9.26 18.51
N ILE A 133 -17.80 -9.01 18.19
CA ILE A 133 -16.74 -8.79 19.18
C ILE A 133 -17.09 -7.53 19.99
N LYS A 134 -17.10 -7.68 21.32
CA LYS A 134 -17.26 -6.56 22.23
C LYS A 134 -15.92 -5.88 22.46
N TRP A 135 -15.69 -4.81 21.75
CA TRP A 135 -14.48 -4.01 21.87
C TRP A 135 -14.51 -3.16 23.13
N ARG A 136 -13.37 -3.01 23.81
CA ARG A 136 -13.22 -2.10 24.97
C ARG A 136 -13.28 -0.63 24.54
N ASN A 137 -12.69 -0.31 23.42
CA ASN A 137 -12.63 1.01 22.81
C ASN A 137 -12.22 2.12 23.79
N ASN A 138 -11.14 1.90 24.54
CA ASN A 138 -10.61 2.91 25.46
C ASN A 138 -9.92 4.02 24.66
N GLU A 139 -10.52 5.21 24.69
CA GLU A 139 -10.05 6.38 23.93
C GLU A 139 -8.66 6.86 24.35
N LYS A 140 -8.31 6.77 25.65
CA LYS A 140 -6.99 7.18 26.15
C LYS A 140 -5.89 6.23 25.62
N GLU A 141 -6.14 4.93 25.64
CA GLU A 141 -5.21 3.93 25.10
C GLU A 141 -5.10 4.07 23.59
N PHE A 142 -6.20 4.36 22.89
CA PHE A 142 -6.18 4.65 21.46
C PHE A 142 -5.34 5.88 21.13
N ALA A 143 -5.54 6.98 21.88
CA ALA A 143 -4.73 8.18 21.69
C ALA A 143 -3.24 7.94 21.96
N ALA A 144 -2.89 7.14 22.96
CA ALA A 144 -1.51 6.75 23.24
C ALA A 144 -0.92 5.90 22.09
N TRP A 145 -1.72 4.97 21.55
CA TRP A 145 -1.34 4.19 20.39
C TRP A 145 -1.11 5.06 19.14
N CYS A 146 -2.03 5.98 18.85
CA CYS A 146 -1.90 6.93 17.74
C CYS A 146 -0.63 7.78 17.86
N ALA A 147 -0.30 8.22 19.07
CA ALA A 147 0.87 9.06 19.34
C ALA A 147 2.21 8.27 19.40
N GLY A 148 2.15 6.92 19.43
CA GLY A 148 3.34 6.08 19.64
C GLY A 148 3.89 6.21 21.05
N ASN A 149 3.02 6.21 22.06
CA ASN A 149 3.32 6.34 23.50
C ASN A 149 2.66 5.24 24.33
N THR A 150 2.65 4.02 23.81
CA THR A 150 2.07 2.85 24.48
C THR A 150 2.97 2.26 25.54
N GLY A 151 4.26 2.57 25.52
CA GLY A 151 5.31 1.93 26.32
C GLY A 151 5.88 0.65 25.72
N TYR A 152 5.40 0.22 24.56
CA TYR A 152 5.92 -0.92 23.82
C TYR A 152 6.84 -0.44 22.69
N PRO A 153 8.16 -0.60 22.80
CA PRO A 153 9.12 0.06 21.90
C PRO A 153 8.87 -0.15 20.42
N ILE A 154 8.55 -1.38 19.99
CA ILE A 154 8.33 -1.69 18.57
C ILE A 154 7.04 -1.06 18.05
N VAL A 155 5.98 -0.98 18.87
CA VAL A 155 4.71 -0.35 18.53
C VAL A 155 4.91 1.16 18.42
N ASP A 156 5.56 1.74 19.42
CA ASP A 156 5.80 3.18 19.50
C ASP A 156 6.70 3.66 18.34
N ALA A 157 7.77 2.92 18.06
CA ALA A 157 8.66 3.22 16.93
C ALA A 157 7.91 3.18 15.59
N GLY A 158 7.06 2.15 15.38
CA GLY A 158 6.26 2.03 14.16
C GLY A 158 5.26 3.16 13.98
N MET A 159 4.56 3.55 15.05
CA MET A 159 3.59 4.65 14.98
C MET A 159 4.26 6.00 14.78
N ARG A 160 5.41 6.25 15.42
CA ARG A 160 6.19 7.48 15.21
C ARG A 160 6.75 7.57 13.79
N GLU A 161 7.25 6.46 13.22
CA GLU A 161 7.69 6.41 11.83
C GLU A 161 6.52 6.76 10.89
N LEU A 162 5.35 6.14 11.09
CA LEU A 162 4.16 6.44 10.30
C LEU A 162 3.77 7.92 10.38
N ASN A 163 3.68 8.46 11.59
CA ASN A 163 3.24 9.83 11.81
C ASN A 163 4.22 10.87 11.21
N SER A 164 5.51 10.57 11.19
CA SER A 164 6.53 11.50 10.68
C SER A 164 6.79 11.38 9.19
N THR A 165 6.59 10.19 8.60
CA THR A 165 7.02 9.91 7.22
C THR A 165 5.89 9.43 6.30
N GLY A 166 4.71 9.10 6.85
CA GLY A 166 3.64 8.42 6.10
C GLY A 166 3.96 6.96 5.74
N PHE A 167 5.12 6.44 6.15
CA PHE A 167 5.57 5.09 5.89
C PHE A 167 5.66 4.27 7.18
N MET A 168 5.33 3.00 7.08
CA MET A 168 5.60 2.00 8.12
C MET A 168 5.95 0.68 7.44
N HIS A 169 7.04 0.06 7.86
CA HIS A 169 7.42 -1.26 7.36
C HIS A 169 6.30 -2.28 7.58
N ASN A 170 5.97 -3.11 6.58
CA ASN A 170 4.81 -4.02 6.64
C ASN A 170 4.85 -4.96 7.85
N ARG A 171 6.02 -5.49 8.21
CA ARG A 171 6.14 -6.38 9.37
C ARG A 171 5.81 -5.66 10.68
N VAL A 172 6.24 -4.40 10.80
CA VAL A 172 5.92 -3.55 11.95
C VAL A 172 4.42 -3.20 11.94
N ARG A 173 3.83 -2.89 10.78
CA ARG A 173 2.38 -2.61 10.64
C ARG A 173 1.53 -3.77 11.14
N MET A 174 1.92 -5.01 10.84
CA MET A 174 1.22 -6.20 11.36
C MET A 174 1.28 -6.27 12.89
N ILE A 175 2.42 -5.96 13.50
CA ILE A 175 2.59 -5.94 14.95
C ILE A 175 1.72 -4.86 15.58
N VAL A 176 1.80 -3.64 15.05
CA VAL A 176 1.07 -2.46 15.53
C VAL A 176 -0.44 -2.66 15.45
N ALA A 177 -0.95 -3.19 14.33
CA ALA A 177 -2.37 -3.48 14.16
C ALA A 177 -2.85 -4.62 15.08
N SER A 178 -2.03 -5.67 15.23
CA SER A 178 -2.32 -6.78 16.14
C SER A 178 -2.34 -6.32 17.60
N PHE A 179 -1.44 -5.42 17.99
CA PHE A 179 -1.41 -4.84 19.33
C PHE A 179 -2.70 -4.07 19.63
N LEU A 180 -3.16 -3.21 18.71
CA LEU A 180 -4.42 -2.47 18.86
C LEU A 180 -5.61 -3.42 19.11
N THR A 181 -5.76 -4.42 18.25
CA THR A 181 -6.96 -5.27 18.29
C THR A 181 -6.91 -6.35 19.35
N LYS A 182 -5.75 -6.95 19.64
CA LYS A 182 -5.62 -8.12 20.53
C LYS A 182 -5.21 -7.76 21.96
N HIS A 183 -4.40 -6.71 22.14
CA HIS A 183 -3.92 -6.33 23.48
C HIS A 183 -4.76 -5.21 24.07
N LEU A 184 -5.10 -4.18 23.27
CA LEU A 184 -5.95 -3.08 23.72
C LEU A 184 -7.45 -3.38 23.57
N LEU A 185 -7.84 -4.38 22.77
CA LEU A 185 -9.23 -4.70 22.44
C LEU A 185 -9.98 -3.45 21.89
N ILE A 186 -9.31 -2.72 21.00
CA ILE A 186 -9.88 -1.58 20.30
C ILE A 186 -10.31 -2.02 18.91
N ASP A 187 -11.47 -1.54 18.46
CA ASP A 187 -12.06 -1.87 17.17
C ASP A 187 -11.07 -1.58 16.03
N TRP A 188 -10.89 -2.56 15.18
CA TRP A 188 -9.98 -2.47 14.03
C TRP A 188 -10.31 -1.29 13.10
N ARG A 189 -11.59 -0.85 13.05
CA ARG A 189 -12.01 0.29 12.22
C ARG A 189 -11.36 1.61 12.66
N TRP A 190 -11.10 1.76 13.95
CA TRP A 190 -10.38 2.92 14.45
C TRP A 190 -8.93 2.94 13.97
N GLY A 191 -8.28 1.77 13.99
CA GLY A 191 -6.91 1.63 13.50
C GLY A 191 -6.80 1.80 11.99
N GLU A 192 -7.75 1.25 11.24
CA GLU A 192 -7.82 1.42 9.79
C GLU A 192 -7.98 2.89 9.42
N ALA A 193 -8.93 3.60 10.03
CA ALA A 193 -9.15 5.03 9.81
C ALA A 193 -7.91 5.88 10.13
N TRP A 194 -7.11 5.49 11.13
CA TRP A 194 -5.84 6.16 11.43
C TRP A 194 -4.79 5.90 10.34
N PHE A 195 -4.67 4.65 9.87
CA PHE A 195 -3.72 4.29 8.82
C PHE A 195 -4.07 4.88 7.45
N ALA A 196 -5.32 5.27 7.22
CA ALA A 196 -5.80 5.84 5.97
C ALA A 196 -5.60 7.38 5.87
N LYS A 197 -5.26 8.04 6.99
CA LYS A 197 -4.93 9.49 7.00
C LYS A 197 -3.60 9.77 6.29
#